data_42e12390454253d54074c32ccffc8ee9
#
_entry.id   42e12390454253d54074c32ccffc8ee9
#
_cell.length_a   1.000
_cell.length_b   1.000
_cell.length_c   1.000
_cell.angle_alpha   90.00
_cell.angle_beta   90.00
_cell.angle_gamma   90.00
#
_symmetry.space_group_name_H-M   'P 1'
#
loop_
_entity.id
_entity.type
_entity.pdbx_description
1 polymer ?
#
loop_
_entity_poly.entity_id
_entity_poly.type
_entity_poly.pdbx_seq_one_letter_code
_entity_poly.pdbx_strand_id
1 'polypeptide(L)'
;LWHCNQKCLHCYAAGQPMGEVKELDTAQWKEVLKRLQAANIPQVTFTGGEPTLRGDLVELVDAAQWFVTRLNTNGRRLTPELSKALYEASLDSVQVTLYSDKAAVHNALVGVDGFGDTVAGIKNAVAAGLIVSINTPLCSVNRDYADTLRFAASLGVRYATCSGLIPSGSATTEGSVATRLSASELEDVLRDAVEIAASLGMELDFTSPGWLPEETLRGLGLRLIPSCGACLSNMAITPDGTVVPCQSWLGGVTLGNILTDPWEKIWTDPQCAAIRAESAKMEHICQLQTGNRKEAEA
;
A
#
# COMPACT_ATOMS: atom_id res chain seq x y z
N LEU A 1 -11.22 0.09 7.53
CA LEU A 1 -12.15 -0.97 7.14
C LEU A 1 -11.39 -2.26 6.84
N TRP A 2 -11.79 -3.37 7.50
CA TRP A 2 -11.22 -4.70 7.20
C TRP A 2 -11.87 -5.37 5.99
N HIS A 3 -13.12 -5.03 5.68
CA HIS A 3 -13.86 -5.64 4.59
C HIS A 3 -13.28 -5.29 3.21
N CYS A 4 -13.24 -6.28 2.29
CA CYS A 4 -12.76 -6.11 0.92
C CYS A 4 -13.65 -6.90 -0.05
N ASN A 5 -13.82 -6.39 -1.26
CA ASN A 5 -14.54 -7.03 -2.36
C ASN A 5 -13.62 -7.84 -3.29
N GLN A 6 -12.37 -8.12 -2.85
CA GLN A 6 -11.40 -9.00 -3.50
C GLN A 6 -10.84 -10.03 -2.51
N LYS A 7 -10.17 -11.05 -3.03
CA LYS A 7 -9.50 -12.13 -2.28
C LYS A 7 -8.08 -12.34 -2.82
N CYS A 8 -7.28 -11.27 -2.79
CA CYS A 8 -5.95 -11.28 -3.40
C CYS A 8 -5.05 -12.37 -2.81
N LEU A 9 -4.33 -13.08 -3.69
CA LEU A 9 -3.38 -14.12 -3.31
C LEU A 9 -2.31 -13.63 -2.35
N HIS A 10 -1.87 -12.37 -2.49
CA HIS A 10 -0.79 -11.76 -1.71
C HIS A 10 -1.29 -10.69 -0.72
N CYS A 11 -2.54 -10.79 -0.25
CA CYS A 11 -3.10 -9.77 0.63
C CYS A 11 -2.39 -9.78 2.00
N TYR A 12 -1.66 -8.70 2.32
CA TYR A 12 -0.99 -8.55 3.61
C TYR A 12 -1.97 -8.40 4.78
N ALA A 13 -3.20 -7.94 4.52
CA ALA A 13 -4.25 -7.76 5.52
C ALA A 13 -5.18 -8.97 5.66
N ALA A 14 -4.91 -10.10 4.97
CA ALA A 14 -5.72 -11.29 5.12
C ALA A 14 -5.55 -11.90 6.52
N GLY A 15 -6.62 -12.52 7.02
CA GLY A 15 -6.64 -13.12 8.38
C GLY A 15 -6.93 -12.13 9.50
N GLN A 16 -7.20 -10.87 9.18
CA GLN A 16 -7.65 -9.89 10.17
C GLN A 16 -9.11 -10.15 10.59
N PRO A 17 -9.52 -9.76 11.81
CA PRO A 17 -10.83 -10.10 12.39
C PRO A 17 -11.97 -9.30 11.73
N MET A 18 -12.31 -9.64 10.49
CA MET A 18 -13.40 -9.00 9.75
C MET A 18 -14.74 -9.26 10.45
N GLY A 19 -15.36 -8.18 10.95
CA GLY A 19 -16.67 -8.24 11.61
C GLY A 19 -16.67 -8.67 13.08
N GLU A 20 -15.54 -9.08 13.63
CA GLU A 20 -15.39 -9.44 15.05
C GLU A 20 -15.07 -8.23 15.93
N VAL A 21 -14.49 -7.19 15.33
CA VAL A 21 -14.10 -5.95 16.02
C VAL A 21 -14.98 -4.81 15.52
N LYS A 22 -15.49 -4.01 16.47
CA LYS A 22 -16.28 -2.83 16.12
C LYS A 22 -15.37 -1.78 15.47
N GLU A 23 -15.58 -1.51 14.20
CA GLU A 23 -14.89 -0.45 13.49
C GLU A 23 -15.36 0.94 13.93
N LEU A 24 -14.45 1.92 13.88
CA LEU A 24 -14.75 3.31 14.18
C LEU A 24 -15.78 3.89 13.20
N ASP A 25 -16.72 4.64 13.73
CA ASP A 25 -17.69 5.41 12.95
C ASP A 25 -17.08 6.71 12.38
N THR A 26 -17.86 7.44 11.59
CA THR A 26 -17.43 8.69 10.94
C THR A 26 -16.99 9.74 11.96
N ALA A 27 -17.72 9.91 13.07
CA ALA A 27 -17.38 10.90 14.08
C ALA A 27 -16.06 10.56 14.79
N GLN A 28 -15.84 9.28 15.08
CA GLN A 28 -14.60 8.79 15.68
C GLN A 28 -13.41 8.96 14.73
N TRP A 29 -13.57 8.68 13.44
CA TRP A 29 -12.51 8.93 12.45
C TRP A 29 -12.20 10.42 12.29
N LYS A 30 -13.18 11.30 12.31
CA LYS A 30 -12.93 12.75 12.34
C LYS A 30 -12.17 13.20 13.60
N GLU A 31 -12.45 12.57 14.75
CA GLU A 31 -11.67 12.81 15.96
C GLU A 31 -10.22 12.31 15.81
N VAL A 32 -10.01 11.13 15.19
CA VAL A 32 -8.66 10.64 14.85
C VAL A 32 -7.91 11.65 13.99
N LEU A 33 -8.54 12.17 12.92
CA LEU A 33 -7.91 13.19 12.05
C LEU A 33 -7.51 14.43 12.85
N LYS A 34 -8.36 14.93 13.76
CA LYS A 34 -8.01 16.08 14.61
C LYS A 34 -6.80 15.78 15.51
N ARG A 35 -6.71 14.59 16.08
CA ARG A 35 -5.56 14.19 16.91
C ARG A 35 -4.28 14.07 16.11
N LEU A 36 -4.34 13.52 14.91
CA LEU A 36 -3.20 13.46 14.00
C LEU A 36 -2.74 14.85 13.55
N GLN A 37 -3.67 15.77 13.29
CA GLN A 37 -3.36 17.17 12.99
C GLN A 37 -2.67 17.85 14.19
N ALA A 38 -3.19 17.66 15.41
CA ALA A 38 -2.57 18.19 16.63
C ALA A 38 -1.17 17.62 16.88
N ALA A 39 -0.92 16.39 16.44
CA ALA A 39 0.40 15.73 16.47
C ALA A 39 1.32 16.16 15.31
N ASN A 40 0.89 17.09 14.44
CA ASN A 40 1.62 17.55 13.25
C ASN A 40 1.98 16.42 12.27
N ILE A 41 1.13 15.42 12.13
CA ILE A 41 1.30 14.37 11.11
C ILE A 41 0.93 14.95 9.74
N PRO A 42 1.87 15.08 8.78
CA PRO A 42 1.62 15.84 7.57
C PRO A 42 0.81 15.10 6.50
N GLN A 43 0.74 13.77 6.56
CA GLN A 43 0.15 12.93 5.52
C GLN A 43 -0.69 11.81 6.11
N VAL A 44 -1.82 11.54 5.46
CA VAL A 44 -2.66 10.37 5.74
C VAL A 44 -2.97 9.59 4.46
N THR A 45 -3.02 8.26 4.60
CA THR A 45 -3.42 7.37 3.51
C THR A 45 -4.64 6.58 3.93
N PHE A 46 -5.74 6.76 3.21
CA PHE A 46 -6.93 5.94 3.37
C PHE A 46 -6.71 4.59 2.69
N THR A 47 -6.79 3.53 3.48
CA THR A 47 -6.55 2.15 3.05
C THR A 47 -7.39 1.16 3.88
N GLY A 48 -7.04 -0.11 3.87
CA GLY A 48 -7.68 -1.14 4.68
C GLY A 48 -7.85 -2.44 3.90
N GLY A 49 -9.03 -3.04 3.97
CA GLY A 49 -9.50 -4.00 2.96
C GLY A 49 -9.73 -3.25 1.65
N GLU A 50 -10.93 -2.68 1.48
CA GLU A 50 -11.19 -1.77 0.35
C GLU A 50 -11.91 -0.49 0.85
N PRO A 51 -11.21 0.65 0.91
CA PRO A 51 -11.75 1.87 1.51
C PRO A 51 -12.97 2.44 0.77
N THR A 52 -13.12 2.20 -0.53
CA THR A 52 -14.30 2.65 -1.31
C THR A 52 -15.59 1.91 -0.95
N LEU A 53 -15.54 0.90 -0.10
CA LEU A 53 -16.74 0.25 0.47
C LEU A 53 -17.36 1.05 1.61
N ARG A 54 -16.62 2.02 2.20
CA ARG A 54 -17.17 2.93 3.23
C ARG A 54 -18.04 4.00 2.56
N GLY A 55 -19.27 4.12 3.04
CA GLY A 55 -20.20 5.14 2.52
C GLY A 55 -19.82 6.58 2.89
N ASP A 56 -19.00 6.75 3.94
CA ASP A 56 -18.53 8.04 4.46
C ASP A 56 -17.13 8.43 3.97
N LEU A 57 -16.54 7.70 3.00
CA LEU A 57 -15.16 7.96 2.53
C LEU A 57 -14.97 9.40 2.06
N VAL A 58 -15.89 9.95 1.26
CA VAL A 58 -15.79 11.32 0.75
C VAL A 58 -15.82 12.33 1.89
N GLU A 59 -16.69 12.12 2.88
CA GLU A 59 -16.78 12.96 4.07
C GLU A 59 -15.50 12.93 4.93
N LEU A 60 -14.83 11.79 4.99
CA LEU A 60 -13.54 11.63 5.68
C LEU A 60 -12.40 12.30 4.91
N VAL A 61 -12.39 12.22 3.59
CA VAL A 61 -11.41 12.93 2.74
C VAL A 61 -11.60 14.44 2.90
N ASP A 62 -12.82 14.94 2.84
CA ASP A 62 -13.12 16.37 3.07
C ASP A 62 -12.67 16.84 4.46
N ALA A 63 -12.84 16.02 5.49
CA ALA A 63 -12.36 16.32 6.84
C ALA A 63 -10.82 16.28 6.97
N ALA A 64 -10.10 15.76 5.98
CA ALA A 64 -8.66 15.58 5.97
C ALA A 64 -7.89 16.63 5.16
N GLN A 65 -8.51 17.73 4.73
CA GLN A 65 -7.90 18.77 3.85
C GLN A 65 -6.62 19.43 4.41
N TRP A 66 -6.36 19.31 5.69
CA TRP A 66 -5.11 19.78 6.29
C TRP A 66 -3.89 18.90 5.92
N PHE A 67 -4.14 17.63 5.60
CA PHE A 67 -3.10 16.66 5.28
C PHE A 67 -2.85 16.59 3.78
N VAL A 68 -1.67 16.09 3.39
CA VAL A 68 -1.50 15.45 2.10
C VAL A 68 -2.23 14.10 2.16
N THR A 69 -3.20 13.90 1.28
CA THR A 69 -4.11 12.76 1.30
C THR A 69 -3.86 11.78 0.16
N ARG A 70 -3.84 10.49 0.49
CA ARG A 70 -3.78 9.41 -0.50
C ARG A 70 -4.89 8.39 -0.26
N LEU A 71 -5.42 7.85 -1.34
CA LEU A 71 -6.32 6.71 -1.32
C LEU A 71 -5.64 5.49 -1.96
N ASN A 72 -5.46 4.40 -1.22
CA ASN A 72 -5.02 3.12 -1.78
C ASN A 72 -6.25 2.22 -1.97
N THR A 73 -6.52 1.81 -3.20
CA THR A 73 -7.75 1.09 -3.57
C THR A 73 -7.48 0.04 -4.64
N ASN A 74 -8.36 -0.95 -4.75
CA ASN A 74 -8.39 -1.85 -5.89
C ASN A 74 -9.05 -1.24 -7.14
N GLY A 75 -9.62 -0.04 -7.03
CA GLY A 75 -10.18 0.73 -8.13
C GLY A 75 -11.57 0.31 -8.60
N ARG A 76 -12.09 -0.84 -8.20
CA ARG A 76 -13.33 -1.42 -8.74
C ARG A 76 -14.59 -0.58 -8.49
N ARG A 77 -14.57 0.30 -7.50
CA ARG A 77 -15.70 1.19 -7.17
C ARG A 77 -15.44 2.65 -7.49
N LEU A 78 -14.35 2.98 -8.17
CA LEU A 78 -14.11 4.34 -8.66
C LEU A 78 -15.02 4.63 -9.85
N THR A 79 -16.32 4.84 -9.57
CA THR A 79 -17.27 5.32 -10.58
C THR A 79 -16.95 6.76 -10.96
N PRO A 80 -17.48 7.30 -12.08
CA PRO A 80 -17.33 8.70 -12.43
C PRO A 80 -17.78 9.64 -11.30
N GLU A 81 -18.90 9.32 -10.64
CA GLU A 81 -19.48 10.11 -9.54
C GLU A 81 -18.57 10.09 -8.30
N LEU A 82 -18.09 8.91 -7.88
CA LEU A 82 -17.19 8.80 -6.73
C LEU A 82 -15.85 9.48 -7.01
N SER A 83 -15.27 9.29 -8.20
CA SER A 83 -14.01 9.91 -8.59
C SER A 83 -14.12 11.45 -8.58
N LYS A 84 -15.23 11.99 -9.11
CA LYS A 84 -15.52 13.42 -9.06
C LYS A 84 -15.69 13.92 -7.62
N ALA A 85 -16.46 13.23 -6.80
CA ALA A 85 -16.67 13.61 -5.40
C ALA A 85 -15.36 13.59 -4.57
N LEU A 86 -14.47 12.61 -4.81
CA LEU A 86 -13.14 12.56 -4.18
C LEU A 86 -12.24 13.72 -4.62
N TYR A 87 -12.28 14.08 -5.90
CA TYR A 87 -11.56 15.24 -6.42
C TYR A 87 -12.08 16.55 -5.80
N GLU A 88 -13.40 16.74 -5.74
CA GLU A 88 -14.04 17.90 -5.12
C GLU A 88 -13.79 17.99 -3.61
N ALA A 89 -13.62 16.85 -2.93
CA ALA A 89 -13.20 16.77 -1.53
C ALA A 89 -11.69 17.01 -1.32
N SER A 90 -10.95 17.36 -2.37
CA SER A 90 -9.51 17.66 -2.35
C SER A 90 -8.61 16.44 -2.03
N LEU A 91 -8.97 15.25 -2.53
CA LEU A 91 -8.07 14.11 -2.48
C LEU A 91 -6.85 14.37 -3.40
N ASP A 92 -5.63 14.34 -2.83
CA ASP A 92 -4.41 14.65 -3.59
C ASP A 92 -4.03 13.55 -4.58
N SER A 93 -4.15 12.27 -4.20
CA SER A 93 -3.74 11.17 -5.08
C SER A 93 -4.48 9.86 -4.80
N VAL A 94 -4.60 9.06 -5.86
CA VAL A 94 -5.14 7.70 -5.80
C VAL A 94 -4.08 6.72 -6.28
N GLN A 95 -3.82 5.68 -5.48
CA GLN A 95 -3.00 4.55 -5.88
C GLN A 95 -3.90 3.33 -6.12
N VAL A 96 -3.92 2.84 -7.36
CA VAL A 96 -4.74 1.69 -7.75
C VAL A 96 -3.87 0.45 -7.88
N THR A 97 -4.26 -0.65 -7.26
CA THR A 97 -3.57 -1.94 -7.42
C THR A 97 -3.91 -2.55 -8.78
N LEU A 98 -2.91 -2.65 -9.65
CA LEU A 98 -3.01 -3.28 -10.97
C LEU A 98 -1.91 -4.34 -11.12
N TYR A 99 -2.28 -5.63 -11.14
CA TYR A 99 -1.31 -6.71 -11.20
C TYR A 99 -0.77 -7.01 -12.61
N SER A 100 -1.56 -6.77 -13.64
CA SER A 100 -1.21 -7.05 -15.04
C SER A 100 -2.13 -6.31 -16.01
N ASP A 101 -1.65 -6.10 -17.23
CA ASP A 101 -2.42 -5.68 -18.41
C ASP A 101 -3.32 -6.81 -18.94
N LYS A 102 -3.04 -8.07 -18.54
CA LYS A 102 -3.77 -9.28 -18.94
C LYS A 102 -4.87 -9.60 -17.93
N ALA A 103 -6.14 -9.52 -18.35
CA ALA A 103 -7.30 -9.76 -17.48
C ALA A 103 -7.20 -11.10 -16.74
N ALA A 104 -6.79 -12.17 -17.41
CA ALA A 104 -6.67 -13.49 -16.81
C ALA A 104 -5.66 -13.53 -15.67
N VAL A 105 -4.50 -12.86 -15.83
CA VAL A 105 -3.44 -12.76 -14.81
C VAL A 105 -3.90 -11.90 -13.64
N HIS A 106 -4.45 -10.71 -13.93
CA HIS A 106 -4.97 -9.82 -12.89
C HIS A 106 -6.04 -10.53 -12.04
N ASN A 107 -7.05 -11.11 -12.69
CA ASN A 107 -8.17 -11.78 -12.03
C ASN A 107 -7.74 -12.97 -11.17
N ALA A 108 -6.77 -13.76 -11.64
CA ALA A 108 -6.19 -14.86 -10.88
C ALA A 108 -5.51 -14.36 -9.59
N LEU A 109 -4.78 -13.24 -9.66
CA LEU A 109 -4.05 -12.68 -8.52
C LEU A 109 -4.96 -11.95 -7.53
N VAL A 110 -6.05 -11.32 -7.98
CA VAL A 110 -7.01 -10.66 -7.09
C VAL A 110 -8.15 -11.57 -6.63
N GLY A 111 -8.23 -12.80 -7.16
CA GLY A 111 -9.17 -13.84 -6.75
C GLY A 111 -10.63 -13.56 -7.12
N VAL A 112 -10.88 -12.65 -8.06
CA VAL A 112 -12.21 -12.29 -8.57
C VAL A 112 -12.12 -11.81 -10.02
N ASP A 113 -13.23 -11.84 -10.76
CA ASP A 113 -13.31 -11.12 -12.04
C ASP A 113 -13.47 -9.62 -11.78
N GLY A 114 -12.36 -8.88 -11.83
CA GLY A 114 -12.29 -7.48 -11.43
C GLY A 114 -11.49 -6.60 -12.37
N PHE A 115 -10.80 -7.14 -13.38
CA PHE A 115 -9.93 -6.38 -14.27
C PHE A 115 -10.65 -5.23 -14.98
N GLY A 116 -11.81 -5.51 -15.55
CA GLY A 116 -12.61 -4.50 -16.25
C GLY A 116 -13.01 -3.33 -15.35
N ASP A 117 -13.48 -3.65 -14.13
CA ASP A 117 -13.85 -2.64 -13.13
C ASP A 117 -12.64 -1.80 -12.69
N THR A 118 -11.48 -2.44 -12.44
CA THR A 118 -10.24 -1.76 -12.03
C THR A 118 -9.77 -0.80 -13.13
N VAL A 119 -9.77 -1.25 -14.39
CA VAL A 119 -9.38 -0.41 -15.55
C VAL A 119 -10.36 0.76 -15.74
N ALA A 120 -11.67 0.52 -15.62
CA ALA A 120 -12.67 1.57 -15.65
C ALA A 120 -12.44 2.59 -14.52
N GLY A 121 -12.15 2.13 -13.31
CA GLY A 121 -11.84 2.97 -12.16
C GLY A 121 -10.62 3.85 -12.38
N ILE A 122 -9.53 3.33 -12.95
CA ILE A 122 -8.34 4.13 -13.32
C ILE A 122 -8.74 5.24 -14.30
N LYS A 123 -9.48 4.91 -15.37
CA LYS A 123 -9.93 5.89 -16.36
C LYS A 123 -10.82 6.96 -15.74
N ASN A 124 -11.75 6.59 -14.87
CA ASN A 124 -12.65 7.52 -14.20
C ASN A 124 -11.89 8.48 -13.28
N ALA A 125 -10.91 7.97 -12.52
CA ALA A 125 -10.08 8.78 -11.64
C ALA A 125 -9.23 9.78 -12.44
N VAL A 126 -8.59 9.33 -13.54
CA VAL A 126 -7.84 10.21 -14.45
C VAL A 126 -8.75 11.25 -15.08
N ALA A 127 -9.93 10.87 -15.56
CA ALA A 127 -10.90 11.78 -16.17
C ALA A 127 -11.45 12.83 -15.17
N ALA A 128 -11.54 12.48 -13.90
CA ALA A 128 -11.93 13.40 -12.82
C ALA A 128 -10.82 14.41 -12.45
N GLY A 129 -9.58 14.25 -12.96
CA GLY A 129 -8.44 15.10 -12.66
C GLY A 129 -7.62 14.69 -11.44
N LEU A 130 -7.87 13.51 -10.87
CA LEU A 130 -7.07 12.97 -9.78
C LEU A 130 -5.66 12.58 -10.26
N ILE A 131 -4.66 12.74 -9.41
CA ILE A 131 -3.33 12.18 -9.63
C ILE A 131 -3.40 10.68 -9.38
N VAL A 132 -3.27 9.88 -10.44
CA VAL A 132 -3.38 8.42 -10.36
C VAL A 132 -2.01 7.77 -10.48
N SER A 133 -1.70 6.90 -9.52
CA SER A 133 -0.59 5.95 -9.59
C SER A 133 -1.10 4.52 -9.61
N ILE A 134 -0.32 3.59 -10.17
CA ILE A 134 -0.56 2.16 -9.98
C ILE A 134 0.43 1.59 -8.96
N ASN A 135 0.01 0.53 -8.26
CA ASN A 135 0.90 -0.31 -7.47
C ASN A 135 0.80 -1.76 -7.93
N THR A 136 1.95 -2.40 -8.17
CA THR A 136 2.03 -3.78 -8.63
C THR A 136 2.91 -4.61 -7.69
N PRO A 137 2.35 -5.49 -6.84
CA PRO A 137 3.15 -6.53 -6.20
C PRO A 137 3.66 -7.52 -7.24
N LEU A 138 4.99 -7.65 -7.34
CA LEU A 138 5.65 -8.48 -8.35
C LEU A 138 5.79 -9.93 -7.89
N CYS A 139 5.46 -10.85 -8.78
CA CYS A 139 5.58 -12.28 -8.57
C CYS A 139 5.87 -13.01 -9.89
N SER A 140 6.08 -14.33 -9.85
CA SER A 140 6.39 -15.13 -11.04
C SER A 140 5.27 -15.15 -12.09
N VAL A 141 4.03 -14.82 -11.69
CA VAL A 141 2.85 -14.86 -12.56
C VAL A 141 2.69 -13.58 -13.39
N ASN A 142 3.25 -12.44 -12.94
CA ASN A 142 3.15 -11.14 -13.60
C ASN A 142 4.51 -10.53 -13.97
N ARG A 143 5.45 -11.35 -14.42
CA ARG A 143 6.82 -10.94 -14.81
C ARG A 143 6.83 -9.93 -15.97
N ASP A 144 5.82 -9.96 -16.84
CA ASP A 144 5.66 -9.03 -17.96
C ASP A 144 5.26 -7.63 -17.49
N TYR A 145 5.90 -7.15 -16.40
CA TYR A 145 5.54 -5.87 -15.76
C TYR A 145 5.76 -4.67 -16.68
N ALA A 146 6.74 -4.73 -17.57
CA ALA A 146 6.95 -3.71 -18.60
C ALA A 146 5.70 -3.49 -19.48
N ASP A 147 4.96 -4.55 -19.83
CA ASP A 147 3.72 -4.45 -20.60
C ASP A 147 2.60 -3.82 -19.76
N THR A 148 2.55 -4.13 -18.46
CA THR A 148 1.64 -3.48 -17.52
C THR A 148 1.90 -1.97 -17.41
N LEU A 149 3.17 -1.53 -17.44
CA LEU A 149 3.53 -0.11 -17.45
C LEU A 149 3.09 0.57 -18.76
N ARG A 150 3.31 -0.06 -19.92
CA ARG A 150 2.82 0.45 -21.22
C ARG A 150 1.30 0.62 -21.21
N PHE A 151 0.60 -0.38 -20.68
CA PHE A 151 -0.85 -0.35 -20.55
C PHE A 151 -1.29 0.78 -19.62
N ALA A 152 -0.72 0.91 -18.43
CA ALA A 152 -1.03 1.98 -17.48
C ALA A 152 -0.79 3.37 -18.08
N ALA A 153 0.32 3.56 -18.81
CA ALA A 153 0.62 4.80 -19.51
C ALA A 153 -0.46 5.15 -20.55
N SER A 154 -0.98 4.14 -21.26
CA SER A 154 -2.07 4.32 -22.24
C SER A 154 -3.40 4.76 -21.59
N LEU A 155 -3.56 4.50 -20.28
CA LEU A 155 -4.70 4.96 -19.48
C LEU A 155 -4.50 6.36 -18.89
N GLY A 156 -3.36 7.01 -19.13
CA GLY A 156 -3.04 8.32 -18.60
C GLY A 156 -2.27 8.33 -17.28
N VAL A 157 -1.87 7.17 -16.77
CA VAL A 157 -1.06 7.06 -15.54
C VAL A 157 0.38 7.49 -15.81
N ARG A 158 0.97 8.25 -14.88
CA ARG A 158 2.36 8.74 -14.95
C ARG A 158 3.24 8.28 -13.81
N TYR A 159 2.66 7.69 -12.78
CA TYR A 159 3.35 7.25 -11.56
C TYR A 159 3.08 5.78 -11.34
N ALA A 160 4.12 5.00 -11.11
CA ALA A 160 4.02 3.59 -10.81
C ALA A 160 4.88 3.24 -9.60
N THR A 161 4.36 2.36 -8.75
CA THR A 161 5.14 1.69 -7.72
C THR A 161 5.07 0.20 -7.93
N CYS A 162 6.12 -0.50 -7.57
CA CYS A 162 6.10 -1.94 -7.48
C CYS A 162 6.77 -2.41 -6.19
N SER A 163 6.46 -3.62 -5.80
CA SER A 163 6.98 -4.22 -4.56
C SER A 163 7.26 -5.71 -4.74
N GLY A 164 8.19 -6.24 -3.98
CA GLY A 164 8.22 -7.69 -3.72
C GLY A 164 7.06 -8.08 -2.78
N LEU A 165 6.88 -9.37 -2.57
CA LEU A 165 5.80 -9.88 -1.73
C LEU A 165 6.15 -9.71 -0.24
N ILE A 166 5.42 -8.87 0.46
CA ILE A 166 5.60 -8.65 1.90
C ILE A 166 5.19 -9.94 2.65
N PRO A 167 6.04 -10.50 3.53
CA PRO A 167 5.74 -11.75 4.22
C PRO A 167 4.75 -11.55 5.38
N SER A 168 3.49 -11.25 5.02
CA SER A 168 2.38 -11.02 5.94
C SER A 168 1.06 -11.45 5.31
N GLY A 169 0.09 -11.84 6.11
CA GLY A 169 -1.23 -12.26 5.66
C GLY A 169 -1.17 -13.46 4.69
N SER A 170 -1.94 -13.41 3.62
CA SER A 170 -1.96 -14.48 2.60
C SER A 170 -0.63 -14.66 1.86
N ALA A 171 0.26 -13.67 1.87
CA ALA A 171 1.58 -13.79 1.23
C ALA A 171 2.51 -14.80 1.95
N THR A 172 2.14 -15.31 3.13
CA THR A 172 2.85 -16.37 3.84
C THR A 172 2.35 -17.77 3.53
N THR A 173 1.24 -17.92 2.80
CA THR A 173 0.72 -19.24 2.41
C THR A 173 1.65 -19.92 1.40
N GLU A 174 1.67 -21.25 1.40
CA GLU A 174 2.50 -22.04 0.48
C GLU A 174 2.29 -21.64 -0.99
N GLY A 175 1.03 -21.48 -1.42
CA GLY A 175 0.70 -21.05 -2.77
C GLY A 175 1.24 -19.66 -3.13
N SER A 176 1.25 -18.72 -2.19
CA SER A 176 1.85 -17.39 -2.39
C SER A 176 3.37 -17.44 -2.40
N VAL A 177 3.97 -18.18 -1.48
CA VAL A 177 5.44 -18.34 -1.39
C VAL A 177 5.99 -18.94 -2.68
N ALA A 178 5.28 -19.90 -3.28
CA ALA A 178 5.65 -20.52 -4.55
C ALA A 178 5.70 -19.52 -5.73
N THR A 179 5.07 -18.35 -5.60
CA THR A 179 5.10 -17.30 -6.63
C THR A 179 6.18 -16.24 -6.40
N ARG A 180 6.97 -16.32 -5.34
CA ARG A 180 8.04 -15.34 -5.07
C ARG A 180 9.09 -15.39 -6.17
N LEU A 181 9.54 -14.20 -6.57
CA LEU A 181 10.71 -14.05 -7.42
C LEU A 181 11.98 -14.20 -6.58
N SER A 182 12.98 -14.87 -7.13
CA SER A 182 14.36 -14.78 -6.62
C SER A 182 14.91 -13.36 -6.83
N ALA A 183 16.01 -13.02 -6.16
CA ALA A 183 16.63 -11.71 -6.34
C ALA A 183 17.02 -11.44 -7.80
N SER A 184 17.60 -12.43 -8.51
CA SER A 184 17.98 -12.25 -9.91
C SER A 184 16.76 -12.08 -10.83
N GLU A 185 15.69 -12.83 -10.61
CA GLU A 185 14.44 -12.69 -11.38
C GLU A 185 13.79 -11.33 -11.15
N LEU A 186 13.81 -10.84 -9.90
CA LEU A 186 13.29 -9.51 -9.56
C LEU A 186 14.14 -8.40 -10.20
N GLU A 187 15.47 -8.56 -10.21
CA GLU A 187 16.39 -7.63 -10.87
C GLU A 187 16.10 -7.54 -12.36
N ASP A 188 15.92 -8.67 -13.05
CA ASP A 188 15.59 -8.71 -14.48
C ASP A 188 14.27 -7.98 -14.77
N VAL A 189 13.20 -8.26 -13.99
CA VAL A 189 11.91 -7.59 -14.13
C VAL A 189 12.04 -6.07 -13.91
N LEU A 190 12.81 -5.65 -12.91
CA LEU A 190 12.99 -4.22 -12.60
C LEU A 190 13.84 -3.52 -13.68
N ARG A 191 14.82 -4.19 -14.27
CA ARG A 191 15.63 -3.64 -15.37
C ARG A 191 14.76 -3.25 -16.55
N ASP A 192 13.93 -4.19 -17.02
CA ASP A 192 13.00 -3.94 -18.12
C ASP A 192 11.98 -2.85 -17.74
N ALA A 193 11.48 -2.87 -16.51
CA ALA A 193 10.51 -1.92 -16.02
C ALA A 193 11.05 -0.48 -15.96
N VAL A 194 12.29 -0.28 -15.50
CA VAL A 194 12.93 1.04 -15.42
C VAL A 194 13.18 1.60 -16.82
N GLU A 195 13.67 0.77 -17.75
CA GLU A 195 13.88 1.19 -19.15
C GLU A 195 12.56 1.64 -19.81
N ILE A 196 11.51 0.86 -19.64
CA ILE A 196 10.20 1.17 -20.20
C ILE A 196 9.59 2.40 -19.53
N ALA A 197 9.62 2.51 -18.20
CA ALA A 197 9.12 3.67 -17.49
C ALA A 197 9.80 4.97 -17.99
N ALA A 198 11.12 4.95 -18.13
CA ALA A 198 11.90 6.07 -18.67
C ALA A 198 11.47 6.43 -20.09
N SER A 199 11.28 5.44 -20.98
CA SER A 199 10.85 5.66 -22.36
C SER A 199 9.44 6.26 -22.48
N LEU A 200 8.57 5.99 -21.48
CA LEU A 200 7.20 6.48 -21.40
C LEU A 200 7.07 7.81 -20.65
N GLY A 201 8.15 8.33 -20.07
CA GLY A 201 8.13 9.48 -19.17
C GLY A 201 7.32 9.23 -17.90
N MET A 202 7.31 7.98 -17.42
CA MET A 202 6.71 7.58 -16.14
C MET A 202 7.76 7.60 -15.02
N GLU A 203 7.32 7.98 -13.82
CA GLU A 203 8.10 7.76 -12.61
C GLU A 203 7.80 6.37 -12.05
N LEU A 204 8.87 5.60 -11.76
CA LEU A 204 8.77 4.26 -11.19
C LEU A 204 9.58 4.17 -9.90
N ASP A 205 8.93 3.72 -8.83
CA ASP A 205 9.57 3.44 -7.55
C ASP A 205 9.39 1.97 -7.16
N PHE A 206 10.47 1.38 -6.64
CA PHE A 206 10.43 0.09 -5.96
C PHE A 206 10.32 0.32 -4.45
N THR A 207 9.34 -0.31 -3.78
CA THR A 207 8.96 0.05 -2.40
C THR A 207 9.27 -1.01 -1.34
N SER A 208 10.00 -2.09 -1.70
CA SER A 208 10.30 -3.18 -0.77
C SER A 208 11.76 -3.18 -0.32
N PRO A 209 12.06 -2.72 0.90
CA PRO A 209 13.43 -2.75 1.42
C PRO A 209 13.89 -4.20 1.66
N GLY A 210 15.16 -4.46 1.32
CA GLY A 210 15.83 -5.74 1.58
C GLY A 210 15.60 -6.86 0.57
N TRP A 211 14.88 -6.59 -0.52
CA TRP A 211 14.71 -7.56 -1.63
C TRP A 211 15.89 -7.57 -2.59
N LEU A 212 16.51 -6.41 -2.81
CA LEU A 212 17.71 -6.25 -3.61
C LEU A 212 18.69 -5.34 -2.85
N PRO A 213 20.01 -5.50 -3.06
CA PRO A 213 21.02 -4.59 -2.53
C PRO A 213 20.81 -3.17 -3.06
N GLU A 214 21.16 -2.16 -2.25
CA GLU A 214 21.10 -0.76 -2.64
C GLU A 214 21.89 -0.48 -3.92
N GLU A 215 23.11 -1.05 -4.03
CA GLU A 215 23.97 -0.89 -5.19
C GLU A 215 23.27 -1.38 -6.49
N THR A 216 22.57 -2.51 -6.42
CA THR A 216 21.78 -3.04 -7.54
C THR A 216 20.68 -2.07 -7.94
N LEU A 217 19.89 -1.57 -6.95
CA LEU A 217 18.80 -0.65 -7.22
C LEU A 217 19.28 0.67 -7.83
N ARG A 218 20.38 1.21 -7.33
CA ARG A 218 21.04 2.41 -7.91
C ARG A 218 21.58 2.14 -9.31
N GLY A 219 22.20 0.97 -9.52
CA GLY A 219 22.69 0.54 -10.83
C GLY A 219 21.59 0.39 -11.88
N LEU A 220 20.37 0.04 -11.46
CA LEU A 220 19.19 0.03 -12.32
C LEU A 220 18.64 1.43 -12.62
N GLY A 221 19.10 2.49 -11.96
CA GLY A 221 18.64 3.86 -12.16
C GLY A 221 17.44 4.27 -11.29
N LEU A 222 17.07 3.47 -10.30
CA LEU A 222 16.04 3.86 -9.32
C LEU A 222 16.53 5.03 -8.46
N ARG A 223 15.71 6.07 -8.35
CA ARG A 223 16.06 7.30 -7.62
C ARG A 223 15.87 7.13 -6.12
N LEU A 224 14.79 6.45 -5.73
CA LEU A 224 14.46 6.21 -4.34
C LEU A 224 14.85 4.78 -3.97
N ILE A 225 15.67 4.66 -2.91
CA ILE A 225 16.01 3.37 -2.33
C ILE A 225 15.05 3.13 -1.17
N PRO A 226 14.29 2.02 -1.19
CA PRO A 226 13.30 1.76 -0.15
C PRO A 226 13.98 1.52 1.20
N SER A 227 13.39 2.06 2.25
CA SER A 227 13.83 1.88 3.64
C SER A 227 12.68 1.42 4.53
N CYS A 228 13.00 0.80 5.67
CA CYS A 228 11.97 0.46 6.64
C CYS A 228 11.46 1.73 7.32
N GLY A 229 10.16 1.97 7.21
CA GLY A 229 9.51 3.14 7.81
C GLY A 229 8.81 2.87 9.13
N ALA A 230 8.81 1.63 9.62
CA ALA A 230 8.03 1.24 10.79
C ALA A 230 8.38 2.08 12.04
N CYS A 231 7.39 2.75 12.62
CA CYS A 231 7.52 3.71 13.71
C CYS A 231 8.51 4.86 13.44
N LEU A 232 9.07 4.99 12.24
CA LEU A 232 10.05 6.02 11.87
C LEU A 232 9.41 7.07 10.95
N SER A 233 8.98 6.67 9.78
CA SER A 233 8.33 7.53 8.79
C SER A 233 6.88 7.15 8.50
N ASN A 234 6.42 6.00 8.97
CA ASN A 234 5.03 5.59 8.88
C ASN A 234 4.59 4.78 10.11
N MET A 235 3.31 4.85 10.39
CA MET A 235 2.57 4.01 11.31
C MET A 235 1.19 3.73 10.69
N ALA A 236 0.44 2.78 11.22
CA ALA A 236 -0.92 2.56 10.76
C ALA A 236 -1.90 2.55 11.94
N ILE A 237 -3.14 2.94 11.65
CA ILE A 237 -4.26 2.89 12.58
C ILE A 237 -5.27 1.91 12.01
N THR A 238 -5.54 0.85 12.75
CA THR A 238 -6.50 -0.18 12.36
C THR A 238 -7.95 0.34 12.48
N PRO A 239 -8.92 -0.32 11.86
CA PRO A 239 -10.31 0.15 11.84
C PRO A 239 -10.95 0.35 13.21
N ASP A 240 -10.43 -0.22 14.29
CA ASP A 240 -10.85 -0.05 15.69
C ASP A 240 -10.06 1.02 16.46
N GLY A 241 -9.15 1.72 15.79
CA GLY A 241 -8.34 2.78 16.40
C GLY A 241 -7.01 2.31 17.00
N THR A 242 -6.69 1.02 16.93
CA THR A 242 -5.41 0.49 17.42
C THR A 242 -4.27 0.98 16.54
N VAL A 243 -3.18 1.45 17.15
CA VAL A 243 -1.98 1.91 16.43
C VAL A 243 -0.97 0.77 16.32
N VAL A 244 -0.45 0.56 15.11
CA VAL A 244 0.52 -0.48 14.79
C VAL A 244 1.74 0.11 14.06
N PRO A 245 2.91 -0.57 14.07
CA PRO A 245 4.16 -0.02 13.54
C PRO A 245 4.16 0.35 12.06
N CYS A 246 3.44 -0.41 11.22
CA CYS A 246 3.21 -0.11 9.82
C CYS A 246 1.97 -0.86 9.30
N GLN A 247 1.48 -0.49 8.12
CA GLN A 247 0.29 -1.08 7.50
C GLN A 247 0.39 -2.60 7.25
N SER A 248 1.60 -3.14 7.12
CA SER A 248 1.83 -4.57 6.89
C SER A 248 2.13 -5.34 8.17
N TRP A 249 2.27 -4.66 9.30
CA TRP A 249 2.56 -5.25 10.61
C TRP A 249 1.29 -5.28 11.45
N LEU A 250 0.34 -6.12 11.06
CA LEU A 250 -1.01 -6.17 11.61
C LEU A 250 -1.20 -7.24 12.71
N GLY A 251 -0.14 -7.86 13.17
CA GLY A 251 -0.22 -8.88 14.21
C GLY A 251 0.87 -8.74 15.25
N GLY A 252 0.56 -9.08 16.50
CA GLY A 252 1.52 -9.23 17.59
C GLY A 252 2.03 -7.96 18.25
N VAL A 253 2.01 -6.79 17.59
CA VAL A 253 2.49 -5.52 18.14
C VAL A 253 1.40 -4.47 18.07
N THR A 254 1.00 -3.94 19.23
CA THR A 254 0.10 -2.79 19.36
C THR A 254 0.77 -1.72 20.19
N LEU A 255 0.67 -0.46 19.74
CA LEU A 255 1.35 0.68 20.38
C LEU A 255 0.40 1.56 21.22
N GLY A 256 -0.87 1.17 21.29
CA GLY A 256 -1.94 1.88 21.97
C GLY A 256 -3.14 2.10 21.04
N ASN A 257 -4.09 2.91 21.48
CA ASN A 257 -5.27 3.26 20.69
C ASN A 257 -5.38 4.78 20.56
N ILE A 258 -5.50 5.26 19.32
CA ILE A 258 -5.45 6.69 19.00
C ILE A 258 -6.59 7.53 19.63
N LEU A 259 -7.71 6.90 20.01
CA LEU A 259 -8.83 7.60 20.66
C LEU A 259 -8.69 7.67 22.18
N THR A 260 -8.02 6.72 22.81
CA THR A 260 -7.93 6.64 24.28
C THR A 260 -6.58 7.07 24.82
N ASP A 261 -5.51 6.91 24.03
CA ASP A 261 -4.15 7.28 24.45
C ASP A 261 -3.72 8.62 23.82
N PRO A 262 -3.04 9.50 24.57
CA PRO A 262 -2.37 10.66 24.00
C PRO A 262 -1.30 10.24 22.98
N TRP A 263 -1.12 11.03 21.92
CA TRP A 263 -0.11 10.74 20.89
C TRP A 263 1.31 10.61 21.47
N GLU A 264 1.68 11.47 22.40
CA GLU A 264 2.99 11.45 23.05
C GLU A 264 3.26 10.12 23.75
N LYS A 265 2.22 9.52 24.39
CA LYS A 265 2.34 8.21 25.02
C LYS A 265 2.61 7.12 24.01
N ILE A 266 1.89 7.13 22.86
CA ILE A 266 2.10 6.17 21.75
C ILE A 266 3.48 6.34 21.16
N TRP A 267 3.90 7.57 20.89
CA TRP A 267 5.16 7.89 20.24
C TRP A 267 6.38 7.58 21.12
N THR A 268 6.28 7.80 22.42
CA THR A 268 7.36 7.56 23.39
C THR A 268 7.30 6.18 24.05
N ASP A 269 6.34 5.36 23.68
CA ASP A 269 6.26 3.97 24.15
C ASP A 269 7.58 3.24 23.90
N PRO A 270 8.14 2.49 24.88
CA PRO A 270 9.42 1.82 24.74
C PRO A 270 9.49 0.87 23.55
N GLN A 271 8.40 0.18 23.22
CA GLN A 271 8.33 -0.71 22.06
C GLN A 271 8.33 0.08 20.75
N CYS A 272 7.58 1.20 20.67
CA CYS A 272 7.61 2.11 19.55
C CYS A 272 9.02 2.69 19.33
N ALA A 273 9.67 3.13 20.41
CA ALA A 273 11.02 3.68 20.36
C ALA A 273 12.05 2.62 19.90
N ALA A 274 11.94 1.38 20.38
CA ALA A 274 12.81 0.27 19.98
C ALA A 274 12.65 -0.08 18.49
N ILE A 275 11.41 -0.20 18.00
CA ILE A 275 11.12 -0.47 16.57
C ILE A 275 11.65 0.68 15.70
N ARG A 276 11.46 1.93 16.11
CA ARG A 276 11.97 3.11 15.41
C ARG A 276 13.49 3.11 15.32
N ALA A 277 14.17 2.83 16.43
CA ALA A 277 15.62 2.75 16.48
C ALA A 277 16.16 1.62 15.59
N GLU A 278 15.45 0.50 15.53
CA GLU A 278 15.81 -0.61 14.65
C GLU A 278 15.56 -0.25 13.18
N SER A 279 14.42 0.36 12.83
CA SER A 279 14.14 0.85 11.48
C SER A 279 15.24 1.81 10.98
N ALA A 280 15.70 2.70 11.85
CA ALA A 280 16.77 3.66 11.53
C ALA A 280 18.14 2.97 11.29
N LYS A 281 18.42 1.84 11.96
CA LYS A 281 19.67 1.09 11.77
C LYS A 281 19.61 0.20 10.51
N MET A 282 18.45 -0.38 10.24
CA MET A 282 18.28 -1.35 9.16
C MET A 282 18.20 -0.69 7.78
N GLU A 283 18.09 0.62 7.73
CA GLU A 283 17.97 1.50 6.56
C GLU A 283 17.22 0.88 5.36
N HIS A 284 17.76 -0.18 4.76
CA HIS A 284 17.28 -0.79 3.53
C HIS A 284 16.74 -2.22 3.71
N ILE A 285 16.40 -2.64 4.91
CA ILE A 285 15.83 -3.96 5.19
C ILE A 285 14.49 -3.80 5.90
N CYS A 286 13.48 -4.58 5.50
CA CYS A 286 12.20 -4.62 6.19
C CYS A 286 12.27 -5.52 7.43
N GLN A 287 11.87 -5.02 8.60
CA GLN A 287 11.88 -5.81 9.84
C GLN A 287 11.00 -7.07 9.75
N LEU A 288 9.92 -7.06 8.96
CA LEU A 288 9.10 -8.24 8.72
C LEU A 288 9.83 -9.36 7.97
N GLN A 289 10.88 -9.04 7.22
CA GLN A 289 11.70 -10.06 6.54
C GLN A 289 12.72 -10.72 7.48
N THR A 290 13.18 -10.02 8.50
CA THR A 290 14.20 -10.56 9.43
C THR A 290 13.62 -11.61 10.38
N GLY A 291 12.34 -11.55 10.73
CA GLY A 291 11.63 -12.59 11.48
C GLY A 291 11.64 -13.94 10.76
N ASN A 292 11.39 -13.91 9.45
CA ASN A 292 11.38 -15.11 8.61
C ASN A 292 12.78 -15.71 8.35
N ARG A 293 13.86 -14.89 8.46
CA ARG A 293 15.23 -15.44 8.35
C ARG A 293 15.65 -16.25 9.56
N LYS A 294 15.25 -15.86 10.76
CA LYS A 294 15.58 -16.60 11.99
C LYS A 294 14.89 -17.96 12.08
N GLU A 295 13.71 -18.11 11.46
CA GLU A 295 13.00 -19.40 11.37
C GLU A 295 13.53 -20.30 10.25
N ALA A 296 14.18 -19.75 9.23
CA ALA A 296 14.78 -20.51 8.12
C ALA A 296 16.23 -20.96 8.41
N GLU A 297 16.88 -20.36 9.42
CA GLU A 297 18.24 -20.73 9.88
C GLU A 297 18.20 -21.60 11.15
N ALA A 298 17.02 -21.88 11.72
CA ALA A 298 16.80 -22.76 12.85
C ALA A 298 16.20 -24.11 12.40
#